data_1336cf7c7843bfb87ee8caf8ef86c16a
#
_entry.id   1336cf7c7843bfb87ee8caf8ef86c16a
#
_cell.length_a   1.000
_cell.length_b   1.000
_cell.length_c   1.000
_cell.angle_alpha   90.00
_cell.angle_beta   90.00
_cell.angle_gamma   90.00
#
_symmetry.space_group_name_H-M   'P 1'
#
loop_
_entity.id
_entity.type
_entity.pdbx_description
1 polymer ?
#
loop_
_entity_poly.entity_id
_entity_poly.type
_entity_poly.pdbx_seq_one_letter_code
_entity_poly.pdbx_strand_id
1 'polypeptide(L)' 'ELTRREFDLLRYLLENKEKVVTREVLLDNVWGFDFVGETNTVDVYIRFLRSKIDERFHIKLIHTVRGVGYVIRED' A
#
# COMPACT_ATOMS: atom_id res chain seq x y z
N GLU A 1 2.63 15.30 -3.72
CA GLU A 1 1.50 15.25 -2.81
C GLU A 1 0.64 14.03 -3.01
N LEU A 2 0.08 13.51 -1.94
CA LEU A 2 -0.74 12.31 -1.97
C LEU A 2 -2.22 12.67 -2.05
N THR A 3 -2.96 11.87 -2.82
CA THR A 3 -4.42 11.95 -2.72
C THR A 3 -4.86 11.36 -1.39
N ARG A 4 -6.13 11.57 -1.04
CA ARG A 4 -6.66 11.04 0.20
C ARG A 4 -6.51 9.53 0.27
N ARG A 5 -6.81 8.82 -0.82
CA ARG A 5 -6.73 7.36 -0.83
C ARG A 5 -5.29 6.88 -0.72
N GLU A 6 -4.38 7.58 -1.38
CA GLU A 6 -2.96 7.25 -1.27
C GLU A 6 -2.48 7.45 0.16
N PHE A 7 -2.92 8.53 0.78
CA PHE A 7 -2.55 8.79 2.17
C PHE A 7 -3.09 7.70 3.09
N ASP A 8 -4.35 7.33 2.92
CA ASP A 8 -4.96 6.30 3.76
C ASP A 8 -4.22 4.97 3.62
N LEU A 9 -3.84 4.61 2.41
CA LEU A 9 -3.11 3.38 2.16
C LEU A 9 -1.74 3.41 2.85
N LEU A 10 -1.02 4.50 2.66
CA LEU A 10 0.30 4.66 3.30
C LEU A 10 0.17 4.60 4.81
N ARG A 11 -0.83 5.30 5.36
CA ARG A 11 -1.04 5.33 6.80
C ARG A 11 -1.30 3.93 7.34
N TYR A 12 -2.15 3.16 6.67
CA TYR A 12 -2.46 1.81 7.13
C TYR A 12 -1.23 0.93 7.12
N LEU A 13 -0.42 1.02 6.07
CA LEU A 13 0.81 0.26 5.99
C LEU A 13 1.80 0.66 7.08
N LEU A 14 1.88 1.95 7.38
CA LEU A 14 2.77 2.44 8.45
C LEU A 14 2.32 1.97 9.82
N GLU A 15 1.01 1.96 10.05
CA GLU A 15 0.46 1.46 11.32
C GLU A 15 0.74 -0.02 11.51
N ASN A 16 1.00 -0.74 10.42
CA ASN A 16 1.31 -2.16 10.45
C ASN A 16 2.75 -2.42 10.00
N LYS A 17 3.64 -1.48 10.29
CA LYS A 17 5.03 -1.55 9.89
C LYS A 17 5.64 -2.90 10.28
N GLU A 18 6.44 -3.45 9.39
CA GLU A 18 7.11 -4.74 9.53
C GLU A 18 6.18 -5.95 9.42
N LYS A 19 4.89 -5.73 9.19
CA LYS A 19 3.93 -6.81 9.02
C LYS A 19 3.44 -6.83 7.59
N VAL A 20 3.39 -8.01 7.00
CA VAL A 20 2.86 -8.16 5.64
C VAL A 20 1.34 -8.05 5.70
N VAL A 21 0.79 -7.17 4.87
CA VAL A 21 -0.65 -6.97 4.80
C VAL A 21 -1.13 -7.45 3.45
N THR A 22 -2.16 -8.31 3.45
CA THR A 22 -2.68 -8.85 2.20
C THR A 22 -3.47 -7.80 1.45
N ARG A 23 -3.64 -8.04 0.13
CA ARG A 23 -4.43 -7.12 -0.69
C ARG A 23 -5.86 -7.03 -0.21
N GLU A 24 -6.45 -8.16 0.19
CA GLU A 24 -7.83 -8.18 0.68
C GLU A 24 -7.98 -7.34 1.94
N VAL A 25 -7.05 -7.47 2.86
CA VAL A 25 -7.09 -6.68 4.10
C VAL A 25 -6.95 -5.21 3.77
N LEU A 26 -6.10 -4.85 2.83
CA LEU A 26 -5.94 -3.46 2.42
C LEU A 26 -7.22 -2.92 1.78
N LEU A 27 -7.87 -3.72 0.92
CA LEU A 27 -9.14 -3.28 0.35
C LEU A 27 -10.19 -3.04 1.43
N ASP A 28 -10.33 -3.98 2.37
CA ASP A 28 -11.32 -3.86 3.41
C ASP A 28 -11.09 -2.64 4.29
N ASN A 29 -9.85 -2.36 4.63
CA ASN A 29 -9.54 -1.32 5.62
C ASN A 29 -9.29 0.05 5.01
N VAL A 30 -8.92 0.12 3.75
CA VAL A 30 -8.65 1.39 3.11
C VAL A 30 -9.82 1.80 2.20
N TRP A 31 -10.40 0.86 1.46
CA TRP A 31 -11.51 1.14 0.57
C TRP A 31 -12.87 0.83 1.18
N GLY A 32 -12.96 -0.19 2.03
CA GLY A 32 -14.20 -0.54 2.71
C GLY A 32 -14.79 -1.85 2.21
N PHE A 33 -15.63 -2.47 3.06
CA PHE A 33 -16.21 -3.78 2.75
C PHE A 33 -17.10 -3.75 1.52
N ASP A 34 -17.77 -2.62 1.27
CA ASP A 34 -18.70 -2.53 0.16
C ASP A 34 -18.03 -2.12 -1.13
N PHE A 35 -16.71 -2.01 -1.13
CA PHE A 35 -15.99 -1.66 -2.35
C PHE A 35 -16.14 -2.79 -3.37
N VAL A 36 -16.62 -2.44 -4.55
CA VAL A 36 -16.78 -3.40 -5.64
C VAL A 36 -15.67 -3.17 -6.64
N GLY A 37 -14.58 -3.88 -6.44
CA GLY A 37 -13.42 -3.75 -7.32
C GLY A 37 -12.51 -4.94 -7.12
N GLU A 38 -11.46 -5.00 -7.91
CA GLU A 38 -10.52 -6.11 -7.85
C GLU A 38 -9.33 -5.75 -6.99
N THR A 39 -8.66 -6.78 -6.48
CA THR A 39 -7.51 -6.57 -5.61
C THR A 39 -6.37 -5.84 -6.32
N ASN A 40 -6.32 -5.88 -7.65
CA ASN A 40 -5.29 -5.15 -8.38
C ASN A 40 -5.43 -3.64 -8.24
N THR A 41 -6.56 -3.15 -7.72
CA THR A 41 -6.68 -1.73 -7.39
C THR A 41 -5.59 -1.34 -6.38
N VAL A 42 -5.32 -2.21 -5.41
CA VAL A 42 -4.26 -1.96 -4.44
C VAL A 42 -2.92 -1.82 -5.16
N ASP A 43 -2.64 -2.71 -6.11
CA ASP A 43 -1.37 -2.70 -6.83
C ASP A 43 -1.16 -1.37 -7.58
N VAL A 44 -2.23 -0.84 -8.15
CA VAL A 44 -2.15 0.44 -8.86
C VAL A 44 -1.78 1.56 -7.89
N TYR A 45 -2.43 1.59 -6.74
CA TYR A 45 -2.16 2.63 -5.75
C TYR A 45 -0.79 2.47 -5.10
N ILE A 46 -0.31 1.24 -4.95
CA ILE A 46 1.06 1.01 -4.49
C ILE A 46 2.05 1.60 -5.48
N ARG A 47 1.79 1.45 -6.79
CA ARG A 47 2.66 2.03 -7.80
C ARG A 47 2.69 3.55 -7.69
N PHE A 48 1.52 4.16 -7.46
CA PHE A 48 1.47 5.61 -7.27
C PHE A 48 2.30 6.03 -6.05
N LEU A 49 2.14 5.32 -4.94
CA LEU A 49 2.89 5.64 -3.73
C LEU A 49 4.40 5.49 -3.94
N ARG A 50 4.82 4.41 -4.59
CA ARG A 50 6.24 4.20 -4.86
C ARG A 50 6.82 5.33 -5.72
N SER A 51 6.04 5.76 -6.69
CA SER A 51 6.50 6.84 -7.56
C SER A 51 6.69 8.13 -6.77
N LYS A 52 5.80 8.40 -5.84
CA LYS A 52 5.82 9.65 -5.08
C LYS A 52 6.75 9.63 -3.89
N ILE A 53 7.09 8.46 -3.38
CA ILE A 53 7.91 8.33 -2.18
C ILE A 53 9.21 7.59 -2.47
N ASP A 54 9.12 6.30 -2.81
CA ASP A 54 10.31 5.47 -2.96
C ASP A 54 11.22 6.01 -4.05
N GLU A 55 10.64 6.30 -5.21
CA GLU A 55 11.46 6.77 -6.34
C GLU A 55 11.93 8.19 -6.14
N ARG A 56 11.06 9.04 -5.60
CA ARG A 56 11.43 10.45 -5.43
C ARG A 56 12.56 10.62 -4.45
N PHE A 57 12.57 9.83 -3.37
CA PHE A 57 13.58 9.98 -2.32
C PHE A 57 14.68 8.92 -2.41
N HIS A 58 14.64 8.11 -3.46
CA HIS A 58 15.67 7.08 -3.72
C HIS A 58 15.80 6.12 -2.53
N ILE A 59 14.66 5.69 -1.99
CA ILE A 59 14.62 4.74 -0.90
C ILE A 59 13.75 3.56 -1.32
N LYS A 60 13.81 2.47 -0.56
CA LYS A 60 12.95 1.32 -0.78
C LYS A 60 12.17 1.08 0.49
N LEU A 61 11.01 1.70 0.57
CA LEU A 61 10.17 1.64 1.76
C LEU A 61 9.08 0.57 1.64
N ILE A 62 8.40 0.53 0.50
CA ILE A 62 7.27 -0.38 0.29
C ILE A 62 7.76 -1.60 -0.47
N HIS A 63 7.66 -2.76 0.16
CA HIS A 63 8.14 -4.01 -0.41
C HIS A 63 6.97 -4.88 -0.83
N THR A 64 7.14 -5.59 -1.93
CA THR A 64 6.15 -6.55 -2.40
C THR A 64 6.50 -7.92 -1.86
N VAL A 65 5.51 -8.59 -1.28
CA VAL A 65 5.63 -10.00 -0.93
C VAL A 65 4.78 -10.74 -1.96
N ARG A 66 5.43 -11.36 -2.92
CA ARG A 66 4.76 -11.91 -4.10
C ARG A 66 3.72 -12.92 -3.71
N GLY A 67 2.53 -12.77 -4.30
CA GLY A 67 1.42 -13.68 -4.02
C GLY A 67 0.75 -13.45 -2.69
N VAL A 68 1.20 -12.49 -1.88
CA VAL A 68 0.64 -12.24 -0.56
C VAL A 68 0.17 -10.81 -0.43
N GLY A 69 1.06 -9.84 -0.48
CA GLY A 69 0.68 -8.46 -0.30
C GLY A 69 1.88 -7.54 -0.20
N TYR A 70 1.81 -6.59 0.72
CA TYR A 70 2.80 -5.54 0.83
C TYR A 70 3.20 -5.32 2.28
N VAL A 71 4.40 -4.77 2.46
CA VAL A 71 4.91 -4.48 3.79
C VAL A 71 5.81 -3.24 3.71
N ILE A 72 5.73 -2.41 4.74
CA ILE A 72 6.67 -1.31 4.91
C ILE A 72 7.71 -1.75 5.91
N ARG A 73 8.97 -1.63 5.51
CA ARG A 73 10.07 -1.91 6.43
C ARG A 73 11.30 -1.13 6.00
N GLU A 74 12.13 -0.88 6.97
CA GLU A 74 13.40 -0.21 6.76
C GLU A 74 14.50 -1.25 6.70
N ASP A 75 15.17 -1.33 5.57
CA ASP A 75 16.30 -2.26 5.41
C ASP A 75 17.61 -1.52 5.33
#